data_51ec2a4a428c79dff8e9e5186e0fdbe0
#
_entry.id   51ec2a4a428c79dff8e9e5186e0fdbe0
#
_cell.length_a   1.000
_cell.length_b   1.000
_cell.length_c   1.000
_cell.angle_alpha   90.00
_cell.angle_beta   90.00
_cell.angle_gamma   90.00
#
_symmetry.space_group_name_H-M   'P 1'
#
loop_
_entity.id
_entity.type
_entity.pdbx_description
1 polymer ?
#
loop_
_entity_poly.entity_id
_entity_poly.type
_entity_poly.pdbx_seq_one_letter_code
_entity_poly.pdbx_strand_id
1 'polypeptide(L)'
;MSGDSRGQEFTVGLFAIGLDTYWPQFEGLQQRLTGYTQQVAHRLEETGVRVINLGLVDSPEKAETAGHAFRRHDVDLIFLYVTTYALSSTVLPVVRRAKVPVILLNLSPSAAIDYKSFNRMGDRTRMTGEWLAYCQACSVPEIANVFRRCRIP
;
A
#
# COMPACT_ATOMS: atom_id res chain seq x y z
N MET A 1 12.32 40.36 18.10
CA MET A 1 11.75 39.06 18.50
C MET A 1 11.54 38.26 17.22
N SER A 2 12.53 37.51 16.84
CA SER A 2 12.48 36.65 15.63
C SER A 2 11.78 35.35 16.04
N GLY A 3 10.52 35.20 15.60
CA GLY A 3 9.80 33.94 15.72
C GLY A 3 10.46 32.90 14.82
N ASP A 4 11.13 31.96 15.45
CA ASP A 4 11.63 30.75 14.79
C ASP A 4 10.43 29.88 14.35
N SER A 5 9.87 30.19 13.20
CA SER A 5 8.93 29.31 12.50
C SER A 5 9.75 28.18 11.87
N ARG A 6 10.24 27.24 12.69
CA ARG A 6 10.58 25.91 12.19
C ARG A 6 9.28 25.35 11.62
N GLY A 7 9.12 25.46 10.31
CA GLY A 7 8.04 24.81 9.60
C GLY A 7 8.10 23.33 9.94
N GLN A 8 7.08 22.84 10.63
CA GLN A 8 6.96 21.42 10.94
C GLN A 8 7.02 20.66 9.62
N GLU A 9 8.06 19.83 9.47
CA GLU A 9 8.27 19.04 8.26
C GLU A 9 7.09 18.09 8.10
N PHE A 10 6.33 18.23 7.02
CA PHE A 10 5.17 17.37 6.75
C PHE A 10 5.64 15.94 6.47
N THR A 11 5.21 15.02 7.32
CA THR A 11 5.65 13.62 7.28
C THR A 11 4.50 12.73 6.83
N VAL A 12 4.70 11.97 5.75
CA VAL A 12 3.71 11.04 5.24
C VAL A 12 4.12 9.60 5.51
N GLY A 13 3.14 8.79 5.89
CA GLY A 13 3.26 7.35 5.94
C GLY A 13 2.94 6.73 4.58
N LEU A 14 3.66 5.70 4.19
CA LEU A 14 3.33 4.87 3.04
C LEU A 14 3.36 3.40 3.46
N PHE A 15 2.33 2.65 3.11
CA PHE A 15 2.37 1.20 3.13
C PHE A 15 1.54 0.65 1.98
N ALA A 16 1.87 -0.55 1.57
CA ALA A 16 1.15 -1.27 0.53
C ALA A 16 0.48 -2.51 1.11
N ILE A 17 -0.61 -2.95 0.50
CA ILE A 17 -1.29 -4.17 0.93
C ILE A 17 -0.75 -5.39 0.20
N GLY A 18 -0.78 -6.55 0.88
CA GLY A 18 -0.46 -7.84 0.33
C GLY A 18 -1.20 -8.94 1.06
N LEU A 19 -0.90 -10.16 0.71
CA LEU A 19 -1.40 -11.34 1.38
C LEU A 19 -0.28 -12.38 1.45
N ASP A 20 0.17 -12.72 2.65
CA ASP A 20 1.31 -13.60 2.89
C ASP A 20 1.17 -14.98 2.23
N THR A 21 -0.06 -15.48 2.13
CA THR A 21 -0.38 -16.75 1.46
C THR A 21 -0.09 -16.75 -0.04
N TYR A 22 0.12 -15.59 -0.66
CA TYR A 22 0.48 -15.48 -2.08
C TYR A 22 1.95 -15.79 -2.35
N TRP A 23 2.84 -15.46 -1.42
CA TRP A 23 4.27 -15.50 -1.69
C TRP A 23 4.81 -16.89 -2.02
N PRO A 24 4.43 -17.96 -1.30
CA PRO A 24 4.86 -19.31 -1.66
C PRO A 24 4.17 -19.86 -2.91
N GLN A 25 3.07 -19.27 -3.36
CA GLN A 25 2.30 -19.74 -4.52
C GLN A 25 2.72 -19.05 -5.83
N PHE A 26 3.13 -17.78 -5.75
CA PHE A 26 3.40 -16.94 -6.93
C PHE A 26 4.81 -16.37 -6.84
N GLU A 27 5.75 -17.10 -7.41
CA GLU A 27 7.17 -16.72 -7.42
C GLU A 27 7.38 -15.31 -8.01
N GLY A 28 8.18 -14.50 -7.33
CA GLY A 28 8.52 -13.13 -7.74
C GLY A 28 7.41 -12.08 -7.51
N LEU A 29 6.17 -12.47 -7.17
CA LEU A 29 5.08 -11.52 -6.96
C LEU A 29 5.39 -10.53 -5.82
N GLN A 30 5.82 -11.03 -4.66
CA GLN A 30 6.18 -10.18 -3.52
C GLN A 30 7.23 -9.14 -3.88
N GLN A 31 8.30 -9.56 -4.55
CA GLN A 31 9.39 -8.68 -4.98
C GLN A 31 8.90 -7.62 -5.95
N ARG A 32 8.04 -7.99 -6.89
CA ARG A 32 7.43 -7.07 -7.86
C ARG A 32 6.58 -6.00 -7.19
N LEU A 33 5.69 -6.39 -6.26
CA LEU A 33 4.84 -5.45 -5.52
C LEU A 33 5.65 -4.53 -4.58
N THR A 34 6.72 -5.06 -4.00
CA THR A 34 7.68 -4.25 -3.24
C THR A 34 8.33 -3.19 -4.12
N GLY A 35 8.73 -3.56 -5.34
CA GLY A 35 9.29 -2.63 -6.32
C GLY A 35 8.30 -1.51 -6.70
N TYR A 36 7.02 -1.82 -6.88
CA TYR A 36 5.99 -0.80 -7.11
C TYR A 36 5.85 0.16 -5.92
N THR A 37 5.88 -0.37 -4.70
CA THR A 37 5.81 0.45 -3.49
C THR A 37 7.00 1.40 -3.37
N GLN A 38 8.20 0.94 -3.72
CA GLN A 38 9.40 1.77 -3.74
C GLN A 38 9.31 2.90 -4.76
N GLN A 39 8.75 2.63 -5.95
CA GLN A 39 8.51 3.68 -6.96
C GLN A 39 7.54 4.74 -6.45
N VAL A 40 6.47 4.35 -5.75
CA VAL A 40 5.54 5.31 -5.14
C VAL A 40 6.24 6.13 -4.05
N ALA A 41 7.03 5.49 -3.19
CA ALA A 41 7.80 6.19 -2.16
C ALA A 41 8.72 7.25 -2.78
N HIS A 42 9.50 6.88 -3.79
CA HIS A 42 10.39 7.80 -4.49
C HIS A 42 9.65 8.99 -5.10
N ARG A 43 8.50 8.75 -5.73
CA ARG A 43 7.66 9.83 -6.28
C ARG A 43 7.13 10.80 -5.21
N LEU A 44 6.82 10.29 -4.03
CA LEU A 44 6.40 11.14 -2.92
C LEU A 44 7.60 11.97 -2.40
N GLU A 45 8.77 11.36 -2.26
CA GLU A 45 10.00 12.02 -1.82
C GLU A 45 10.42 13.15 -2.76
N GLU A 46 10.23 12.98 -4.08
CA GLU A 46 10.50 14.02 -5.08
C GLU A 46 9.68 15.32 -4.85
N THR A 47 8.57 15.25 -4.12
CA THR A 47 7.77 16.43 -3.74
C THR A 47 8.34 17.20 -2.54
N GLY A 48 9.39 16.69 -1.92
CA GLY A 48 10.05 17.30 -0.77
C GLY A 48 9.41 16.94 0.59
N VAL A 49 8.44 16.00 0.62
CA VAL A 49 7.89 15.50 1.89
C VAL A 49 8.75 14.38 2.47
N ARG A 50 8.78 14.27 3.78
CA ARG A 50 9.40 13.14 4.46
C ARG A 50 8.50 11.91 4.36
N VAL A 51 9.03 10.79 3.87
CA VAL A 51 8.26 9.54 3.69
C VAL A 51 8.71 8.47 4.68
N ILE A 52 7.77 7.94 5.45
CA ILE A 52 7.95 6.74 6.28
C ILE A 52 7.33 5.57 5.52
N ASN A 53 8.16 4.85 4.76
CA ASN A 53 7.72 3.70 3.96
C ASN A 53 7.88 2.41 4.77
N LEU A 54 6.77 1.75 5.08
CA LEU A 54 6.73 0.47 5.82
C LEU A 54 6.59 -0.75 4.90
N GLY A 55 6.59 -0.56 3.59
CA GLY A 55 6.54 -1.64 2.61
C GLY A 55 5.20 -2.38 2.58
N LEU A 56 5.25 -3.69 2.30
CA LEU A 56 4.07 -4.55 2.21
C LEU A 56 3.58 -4.98 3.61
N VAL A 57 2.33 -4.69 3.88
CA VAL A 57 1.58 -5.19 5.03
C VAL A 57 0.67 -6.32 4.54
N ASP A 58 0.99 -7.54 4.88
CA ASP A 58 0.42 -8.77 4.33
C ASP A 58 -0.13 -9.73 5.41
N SER A 59 0.04 -9.37 6.69
CA SER A 59 -0.49 -10.14 7.82
C SER A 59 -0.99 -9.23 8.95
N PRO A 60 -1.84 -9.75 9.85
CA PRO A 60 -2.33 -9.00 11.02
C PRO A 60 -1.20 -8.49 11.92
N GLU A 61 -0.15 -9.28 12.13
CA GLU A 61 1.00 -8.94 12.98
C GLU A 61 1.78 -7.75 12.40
N LYS A 62 2.01 -7.77 11.08
CA LYS A 62 2.62 -6.63 10.39
C LYS A 62 1.74 -5.39 10.44
N ALA A 63 0.41 -5.56 10.34
CA ALA A 63 -0.53 -4.46 10.43
C ALA A 63 -0.48 -3.75 11.79
N GLU A 64 -0.43 -4.51 12.88
CA GLU A 64 -0.27 -3.93 14.22
C GLU A 64 1.06 -3.19 14.37
N THR A 65 2.14 -3.82 13.95
CA THR A 65 3.49 -3.23 13.98
C THR A 65 3.55 -1.93 13.17
N ALA A 66 2.98 -1.93 11.97
CA ALA A 66 2.93 -0.76 11.09
C ALA A 66 2.14 0.39 11.70
N GLY A 67 0.97 0.11 12.29
CA GLY A 67 0.17 1.12 12.96
C GLY A 67 0.89 1.79 14.13
N HIS A 68 1.63 1.02 14.92
CA HIS A 68 2.48 1.55 15.98
C HIS A 68 3.67 2.37 15.45
N ALA A 69 4.27 1.91 14.34
CA ALA A 69 5.38 2.61 13.72
C ALA A 69 4.95 4.00 13.22
N PHE A 70 3.82 4.11 12.51
CA PHE A 70 3.31 5.40 12.06
C PHE A 70 3.02 6.36 13.22
N ARG A 71 2.48 5.87 14.34
CA ARG A 71 2.30 6.70 15.54
C ARG A 71 3.62 7.19 16.13
N ARG A 72 4.64 6.33 16.21
CA ARG A 72 5.95 6.73 16.74
C ARG A 72 6.67 7.74 15.86
N HIS A 73 6.41 7.69 14.55
CA HIS A 73 6.97 8.65 13.59
C HIS A 73 6.13 9.92 13.44
N ASP A 74 5.00 10.00 14.14
CA ASP A 74 4.09 11.15 14.14
C ASP A 74 3.73 11.62 12.71
N VAL A 75 3.32 10.67 11.89
CA VAL A 75 2.94 10.97 10.49
C VAL A 75 1.66 11.78 10.44
N ASP A 76 1.58 12.74 9.52
CA ASP A 76 0.42 13.63 9.34
C ASP A 76 -0.67 13.01 8.45
N LEU A 77 -0.27 12.13 7.54
CA LEU A 77 -1.12 11.51 6.53
C LEU A 77 -0.58 10.14 6.16
N ILE A 78 -1.44 9.21 5.81
CA ILE A 78 -1.03 7.90 5.29
C ILE A 78 -1.51 7.73 3.85
N PHE A 79 -0.62 7.27 2.99
CA PHE A 79 -0.94 6.68 1.70
C PHE A 79 -0.99 5.16 1.83
N LEU A 80 -2.16 4.59 1.56
CA LEU A 80 -2.32 3.14 1.41
C LEU A 80 -2.31 2.81 -0.08
N TYR A 81 -1.23 2.19 -0.53
CA TYR A 81 -1.13 1.72 -1.91
C TYR A 81 -1.72 0.32 -2.05
N VAL A 82 -2.79 0.22 -2.83
CA VAL A 82 -3.43 -1.06 -3.13
C VAL A 82 -2.68 -1.72 -4.28
N THR A 83 -1.72 -2.60 -3.96
CA THR A 83 -0.84 -3.26 -4.95
C THR A 83 -1.47 -4.49 -5.58
N THR A 84 -2.37 -5.16 -4.86
CA THR A 84 -3.00 -6.41 -5.27
C THR A 84 -4.31 -6.60 -4.50
N TYR A 85 -5.04 -7.66 -4.82
CA TYR A 85 -6.18 -8.03 -3.98
C TYR A 85 -5.72 -8.44 -2.59
N ALA A 86 -6.27 -7.79 -1.57
CA ALA A 86 -6.08 -8.14 -0.18
C ALA A 86 -7.29 -7.69 0.65
N LEU A 87 -7.35 -8.13 1.91
CA LEU A 87 -8.51 -7.94 2.76
C LEU A 87 -8.39 -6.67 3.61
N SER A 88 -9.49 -5.94 3.78
CA SER A 88 -9.55 -4.79 4.69
C SER A 88 -9.19 -5.16 6.13
N SER A 89 -9.46 -6.40 6.56
CA SER A 89 -9.07 -6.91 7.88
C SER A 89 -7.57 -6.83 8.14
N THR A 90 -6.74 -6.96 7.10
CA THR A 90 -5.29 -6.83 7.20
C THR A 90 -4.84 -5.37 7.35
N VAL A 91 -5.51 -4.43 6.70
CA VAL A 91 -5.08 -3.02 6.68
C VAL A 91 -5.77 -2.15 7.72
N LEU A 92 -6.97 -2.51 8.16
CA LEU A 92 -7.73 -1.75 9.14
C LEU A 92 -6.99 -1.52 10.47
N PRO A 93 -6.24 -2.49 11.05
CA PRO A 93 -5.47 -2.26 12.27
C PRO A 93 -4.43 -1.16 12.14
N VAL A 94 -3.78 -1.04 10.96
CA VAL A 94 -2.78 0.02 10.68
C VAL A 94 -3.41 1.40 10.88
N VAL A 95 -4.48 1.68 10.15
CA VAL A 95 -5.10 3.01 10.10
C VAL A 95 -5.84 3.35 11.39
N ARG A 96 -6.45 2.37 12.05
CA ARG A 96 -7.09 2.56 13.37
C ARG A 96 -6.09 2.94 14.46
N ARG A 97 -4.87 2.44 14.40
CA ARG A 97 -3.82 2.79 15.34
C ARG A 97 -3.17 4.12 15.04
N ALA A 98 -2.90 4.37 13.77
CA ALA A 98 -2.25 5.61 13.33
C ALA A 98 -3.12 6.84 13.64
N LYS A 99 -4.44 6.76 13.44
CA LYS A 99 -5.43 7.83 13.71
C LYS A 99 -5.15 9.13 12.96
N VAL A 100 -4.70 9.02 11.73
CA VAL A 100 -4.49 10.13 10.80
C VAL A 100 -5.30 9.92 9.54
N PRO A 101 -5.52 10.95 8.71
CA PRO A 101 -6.17 10.80 7.42
C PRO A 101 -5.49 9.76 6.53
N VAL A 102 -6.27 9.04 5.71
CA VAL A 102 -5.77 8.00 4.83
C VAL A 102 -6.24 8.23 3.40
N ILE A 103 -5.30 8.23 2.48
CA ILE A 103 -5.58 8.26 1.04
C ILE A 103 -5.34 6.87 0.46
N LEU A 104 -6.38 6.31 -0.18
CA LEU A 104 -6.25 5.05 -0.93
C LEU A 104 -5.67 5.34 -2.31
N LEU A 105 -4.50 4.79 -2.61
CA LEU A 105 -3.88 4.87 -3.92
C LEU A 105 -4.26 3.64 -4.75
N ASN A 106 -5.10 3.87 -5.74
CA ASN A 106 -5.48 2.88 -6.76
C ASN A 106 -4.67 3.15 -8.04
N LEU A 107 -3.40 2.78 -8.02
CA LEU A 107 -2.46 3.05 -9.11
C LEU A 107 -2.18 1.77 -9.91
N SER A 108 -2.44 1.82 -11.21
CA SER A 108 -2.08 0.72 -12.11
C SER A 108 -0.60 0.77 -12.47
N PRO A 109 0.12 -0.37 -12.47
CA PRO A 109 1.54 -0.41 -12.85
C PRO A 109 1.76 -0.15 -14.36
N SER A 110 0.73 -0.28 -15.16
CA SER A 110 0.74 0.05 -16.60
C SER A 110 -0.66 0.42 -17.07
N ALA A 111 -0.75 1.01 -18.27
CA ALA A 111 -2.03 1.42 -18.86
C ALA A 111 -2.98 0.24 -19.16
N ALA A 112 -2.42 -0.94 -19.43
CA ALA A 112 -3.18 -2.16 -19.70
C ALA A 112 -2.31 -3.40 -19.51
N ILE A 113 -2.96 -4.54 -19.28
CA ILE A 113 -2.30 -5.86 -19.34
C ILE A 113 -2.04 -6.19 -20.81
N ASP A 114 -0.83 -6.64 -21.12
CA ASP A 114 -0.54 -7.26 -22.43
C ASP A 114 -1.18 -8.66 -22.49
N TYR A 115 -2.44 -8.70 -22.89
CA TYR A 115 -3.19 -9.96 -23.00
C TYR A 115 -2.57 -10.96 -23.98
N LYS A 116 -1.81 -10.50 -24.97
CA LYS A 116 -1.13 -11.40 -25.92
C LYS A 116 0.00 -12.16 -25.21
N SER A 117 0.83 -11.47 -24.44
CA SER A 117 1.87 -12.09 -23.62
C SER A 117 1.26 -12.90 -22.48
N PHE A 118 0.24 -12.39 -21.83
CA PHE A 118 -0.49 -13.07 -20.76
C PHE A 118 -1.02 -14.45 -21.23
N ASN A 119 -1.73 -14.51 -22.35
CA ASN A 119 -2.31 -15.74 -22.89
C ASN A 119 -1.25 -16.75 -23.37
N ARG A 120 -0.05 -16.30 -23.70
CA ARG A 120 1.06 -17.19 -24.11
C ARG A 120 1.74 -17.89 -22.93
N MET A 121 1.49 -17.47 -21.70
CA MET A 121 2.15 -18.07 -20.53
C MET A 121 1.86 -19.57 -20.39
N GLY A 122 0.64 -20.00 -20.77
CA GLY A 122 0.24 -21.42 -20.82
C GLY A 122 0.18 -22.12 -19.46
N ASP A 123 0.55 -21.44 -18.39
CA ASP A 123 0.58 -21.94 -17.00
C ASP A 123 -0.37 -21.11 -16.14
N ARG A 124 -1.35 -21.77 -15.53
CA ARG A 124 -2.39 -21.09 -14.73
C ARG A 124 -1.83 -20.38 -13.51
N THR A 125 -0.83 -20.96 -12.84
CA THR A 125 -0.23 -20.36 -11.64
C THR A 125 0.50 -19.08 -12.00
N ARG A 126 1.30 -19.11 -13.07
CA ARG A 126 1.98 -17.93 -13.60
C ARG A 126 1.00 -16.85 -14.05
N MET A 127 -0.07 -17.24 -14.77
CA MET A 127 -1.12 -16.32 -15.19
C MET A 127 -1.83 -15.68 -13.98
N THR A 128 -2.10 -16.46 -12.93
CA THR A 128 -2.72 -15.92 -11.71
C THR A 128 -1.78 -14.94 -11.01
N GLY A 129 -0.51 -15.26 -10.88
CA GLY A 129 0.49 -14.34 -10.30
C GLY A 129 0.63 -13.04 -11.10
N GLU A 130 0.64 -13.14 -12.43
CA GLU A 130 0.64 -11.97 -13.32
C GLU A 130 -0.63 -11.13 -13.13
N TRP A 131 -1.80 -11.75 -13.12
CA TRP A 131 -3.06 -11.05 -12.88
C TRP A 131 -3.10 -10.36 -11.52
N LEU A 132 -2.61 -11.00 -10.45
CA LEU A 132 -2.56 -10.43 -9.12
C LEU A 132 -1.70 -9.15 -9.06
N ALA A 133 -0.68 -9.05 -9.87
CA ALA A 133 0.14 -7.83 -9.99
C ALA A 133 -0.61 -6.64 -10.62
N TYR A 134 -1.78 -6.86 -11.20
CA TYR A 134 -2.67 -5.86 -11.78
C TYR A 134 -4.04 -5.77 -11.09
N CYS A 135 -4.24 -6.50 -9.97
CA CYS A 135 -5.54 -6.61 -9.31
C CYS A 135 -5.77 -5.55 -8.21
N GLN A 136 -5.15 -4.37 -8.32
CA GLN A 136 -5.25 -3.31 -7.33
C GLN A 136 -6.69 -2.76 -7.18
N ALA A 137 -7.43 -2.64 -8.26
CA ALA A 137 -8.76 -2.06 -8.22
C ALA A 137 -9.81 -2.92 -7.49
N CYS A 138 -9.59 -4.24 -7.40
CA CYS A 138 -10.58 -5.18 -6.89
C CYS A 138 -10.93 -4.96 -5.41
N SER A 139 -9.96 -4.64 -4.57
CA SER A 139 -10.18 -4.44 -3.12
C SER A 139 -10.46 -2.99 -2.72
N VAL A 140 -10.28 -2.03 -3.60
CA VAL A 140 -10.48 -0.60 -3.30
C VAL A 140 -11.89 -0.29 -2.80
N PRO A 141 -13.00 -0.73 -3.45
CA PRO A 141 -14.34 -0.44 -2.97
C PRO A 141 -14.64 -1.06 -1.60
N GLU A 142 -14.13 -2.26 -1.36
CA GLU A 142 -14.30 -2.97 -0.07
C GLU A 142 -13.58 -2.20 1.04
N ILE A 143 -12.30 -1.88 0.86
CA ILE A 143 -11.49 -1.14 1.83
C ILE A 143 -12.10 0.23 2.09
N ALA A 144 -12.47 0.98 1.05
CA ALA A 144 -13.08 2.31 1.18
C ALA A 144 -14.39 2.25 1.98
N ASN A 145 -15.24 1.23 1.72
CA ASN A 145 -16.49 1.06 2.46
C ASN A 145 -16.24 0.72 3.94
N VAL A 146 -15.27 -0.15 4.23
CA VAL A 146 -14.89 -0.48 5.61
C VAL A 146 -14.34 0.75 6.33
N PHE A 147 -13.47 1.53 5.70
CA PHE A 147 -12.92 2.76 6.28
C PHE A 147 -14.04 3.75 6.60
N ARG A 148 -14.98 3.96 5.67
CA ARG A 148 -16.15 4.82 5.92
C ARG A 148 -16.98 4.34 7.12
N ARG A 149 -17.28 3.06 7.21
CA ARG A 149 -18.05 2.46 8.33
C ARG A 149 -17.30 2.57 9.65
N CYS A 150 -15.98 2.47 9.64
CA CYS A 150 -15.12 2.59 10.80
C CYS A 150 -14.74 4.05 11.14
N ARG A 151 -15.26 5.03 10.38
CA ARG A 151 -14.97 6.46 10.53
C ARG A 151 -13.47 6.77 10.50
N ILE A 152 -12.75 6.11 9.60
CA ILE A 152 -11.37 6.45 9.27
C ILE A 152 -11.41 7.73 8.42
N PRO A 153 -10.68 8.79 8.81
CA PRO A 153 -10.68 10.05 8.10
C PRO A 153 -9.95 9.99 6.76
#